data_2aec1b8365b12fb1c5d0a5336cf1d789
#
_entry.id   2aec1b8365b12fb1c5d0a5336cf1d789
#
_cell.length_a   1.000
_cell.length_b   1.000
_cell.length_c   1.000
_cell.angle_alpha   90.00
_cell.angle_beta   90.00
_cell.angle_gamma   90.00
#
_symmetry.space_group_name_H-M   'P 1'
#
loop_
_entity.id
_entity.type
_entity.pdbx_description
1 polymer ?
#
loop_
_entity_poly.entity_id
_entity_poly.type
_entity_poly.pdbx_seq_one_letter_code
_entity_poly.pdbx_strand_id
1 'polypeptide(L)'
;EGELLCGARFINSTHPTMISEIFHNYFAETIILPTDVPCCEISRLFLDKERRDSSSLQGVPASKALFLAMNIYCIKNKYHGMYAVVSRGMYAIFRHANWKVEVIQRGLSEKGEVIYYIFMPASINIIEDIISKDKSSHWLREMLEHLRHL
;
A
#
# COMPACT_ATOMS: atom_id res chain seq x y z
N GLU A 1 -8.60 -16.29 19.48
CA GLU A 1 -7.61 -15.21 19.43
C GLU A 1 -7.02 -15.13 18.02
N GLY A 2 -7.06 -13.92 17.39
CA GLY A 2 -6.57 -13.72 16.05
C GLY A 2 -5.05 -13.64 15.99
N GLU A 3 -4.46 -14.20 14.93
CA GLU A 3 -3.03 -14.06 14.65
C GLU A 3 -2.80 -12.90 13.67
N LEU A 4 -1.70 -12.18 13.86
CA LEU A 4 -1.34 -11.05 13.01
C LEU A 4 -0.66 -11.56 11.72
N LEU A 5 -1.35 -11.50 10.59
CA LEU A 5 -0.87 -11.99 9.29
C LEU A 5 -0.21 -10.91 8.45
N CYS A 6 -0.62 -9.68 8.61
CA CYS A 6 -0.15 -8.56 7.81
C CYS A 6 -0.41 -7.25 8.54
N GLY A 7 0.25 -6.19 8.11
CA GLY A 7 0.03 -4.87 8.68
C GLY A 7 0.78 -3.78 7.94
N ALA A 8 0.36 -2.55 8.20
CA ALA A 8 1.00 -1.34 7.70
C ALA A 8 0.80 -0.20 8.71
N ARG A 9 1.77 0.71 8.76
CA ARG A 9 1.67 1.92 9.58
C ARG A 9 1.49 3.13 8.68
N PHE A 10 0.53 3.98 9.04
CA PHE A 10 0.23 5.23 8.33
C PHE A 10 0.72 6.43 9.12
N ILE A 11 1.43 7.34 8.47
CA ILE A 11 1.89 8.60 9.04
C ILE A 11 1.48 9.72 8.09
N ASN A 12 0.73 10.71 8.60
CA ASN A 12 0.37 11.88 7.81
C ASN A 12 1.65 12.61 7.35
N SER A 13 1.68 13.07 6.10
CA SER A 13 2.85 13.71 5.50
C SER A 13 3.29 15.01 6.20
N THR A 14 2.42 15.62 7.02
CA THR A 14 2.76 16.81 7.81
C THR A 14 3.58 16.50 9.07
N HIS A 15 3.74 15.24 9.43
CA HIS A 15 4.55 14.78 10.55
C HIS A 15 5.90 14.24 10.06
N PRO A 16 6.94 14.15 10.94
CA PRO A 16 8.18 13.47 10.59
C PRO A 16 7.92 12.01 10.15
N THR A 17 8.48 11.63 9.02
CA THR A 17 8.30 10.31 8.42
C THR A 17 9.63 9.58 8.27
N MET A 18 9.60 8.28 8.00
CA MET A 18 10.81 7.52 7.67
C MET A 18 11.47 8.03 6.40
N ILE A 19 10.67 8.51 5.44
CA ILE A 19 11.19 9.09 4.20
C ILE A 19 11.96 10.37 4.50
N SER A 20 11.39 11.28 5.29
CA SER A 20 12.03 12.56 5.62
C SER A 20 13.26 12.40 6.52
N GLU A 21 13.26 11.42 7.43
CA GLU A 21 14.29 11.29 8.45
C GLU A 21 15.42 10.32 8.10
N ILE A 22 15.12 9.25 7.36
CA ILE A 22 16.06 8.15 7.13
C ILE A 22 16.27 7.85 5.65
N PHE A 23 15.20 7.58 4.92
CA PHE A 23 15.30 7.02 3.56
C PHE A 23 15.83 8.00 2.51
N HIS A 24 15.77 9.31 2.76
CA HIS A 24 16.27 10.30 1.81
C HIS A 24 17.77 10.10 1.49
N ASN A 25 18.54 9.49 2.38
CA ASN A 25 19.98 9.23 2.20
C ASN A 25 20.28 8.11 1.18
N TYR A 26 19.28 7.31 0.82
CA TYR A 26 19.47 6.15 -0.06
C TYR A 26 19.13 6.44 -1.52
N PHE A 27 18.81 7.69 -1.85
CA PHE A 27 18.43 8.10 -3.19
C PHE A 27 19.36 9.21 -3.69
N ALA A 28 19.69 9.17 -5.00
CA ALA A 28 20.59 10.15 -5.62
C ALA A 28 19.97 11.55 -5.64
N GLU A 29 18.65 11.63 -5.84
CA GLU A 29 17.90 12.88 -5.79
C GLU A 29 17.13 12.96 -4.48
N THR A 30 16.92 14.18 -4.01
CA THR A 30 16.13 14.42 -2.78
C THR A 30 14.71 13.91 -2.97
N ILE A 31 14.26 13.07 -2.05
CA ILE A 31 12.87 12.61 -1.99
C ILE A 31 12.13 13.43 -0.92
N ILE A 32 11.00 14.01 -1.32
CA ILE A 32 10.19 14.87 -0.46
C ILE A 32 8.73 14.43 -0.56
N LEU A 33 8.09 14.25 0.59
CA LEU A 33 6.65 14.02 0.63
C LEU A 33 5.91 15.33 0.34
N PRO A 34 4.88 15.31 -0.51
CA PRO A 34 4.02 16.48 -0.68
C PRO A 34 3.34 16.86 0.63
N THR A 35 3.26 18.15 0.91
CA THR A 35 2.56 18.71 2.07
C THR A 35 1.38 19.59 1.68
N ASP A 36 1.25 19.87 0.39
CA ASP A 36 0.19 20.69 -0.22
C ASP A 36 -1.06 19.90 -0.58
N VAL A 37 -0.95 18.57 -0.64
CA VAL A 37 -2.06 17.65 -0.89
C VAL A 37 -2.17 16.63 0.24
N PRO A 38 -3.39 16.21 0.62
CA PRO A 38 -3.56 15.21 1.67
C PRO A 38 -2.99 13.86 1.24
N CYS A 39 -1.93 13.43 1.90
CA CYS A 39 -1.31 12.12 1.69
C CYS A 39 -0.64 11.61 2.96
N CYS A 40 -0.22 10.37 2.95
CA CYS A 40 0.47 9.76 4.07
C CYS A 40 1.64 8.88 3.60
N GLU A 41 2.55 8.60 4.52
CA GLU A 41 3.58 7.59 4.34
C GLU A 41 3.08 6.25 4.86
N ILE A 42 3.35 5.19 4.10
CA ILE A 42 3.22 3.82 4.58
C ILE A 42 4.60 3.32 4.99
N SER A 43 4.68 2.80 6.19
CA SER A 43 5.88 2.16 6.73
C SER A 43 5.53 0.87 7.46
N ARG A 44 6.54 0.06 7.76
CA ARG A 44 6.37 -1.22 8.43
C ARG A 44 5.34 -2.13 7.77
N LEU A 45 5.28 -2.08 6.45
CA LEU A 45 4.44 -2.96 5.67
C LEU A 45 5.00 -4.38 5.73
N PHE A 46 4.18 -5.33 6.14
CA PHE A 46 4.59 -6.73 6.22
C PHE A 46 3.44 -7.67 5.85
N LEU A 47 3.84 -8.82 5.32
CA LEU A 47 2.98 -9.97 5.04
C LEU A 47 3.67 -11.21 5.61
N ASP A 48 2.95 -12.01 6.38
CA ASP A 48 3.48 -13.28 6.88
C ASP A 48 3.68 -14.24 5.71
N LYS A 49 4.94 -14.58 5.42
CA LYS A 49 5.30 -15.42 4.27
C LYS A 49 4.75 -16.84 4.35
N GLU A 50 4.63 -17.38 5.54
CA GLU A 50 4.19 -18.74 5.76
C GLU A 50 2.66 -18.88 5.62
N ARG A 51 1.92 -17.83 5.94
CA ARG A 51 0.47 -17.84 6.05
C ARG A 51 -0.26 -17.08 4.96
N ARG A 52 0.41 -16.16 4.26
CA ARG A 52 -0.23 -15.30 3.26
C ARG A 52 -0.94 -16.05 2.13
N ASP A 53 -0.41 -17.23 1.76
CA ASP A 53 -0.94 -18.03 0.65
C ASP A 53 -1.98 -19.07 1.12
N SER A 54 -1.93 -19.46 2.40
CA SER A 54 -2.85 -20.42 3.00
C SER A 54 -4.02 -19.75 3.74
N SER A 55 -3.85 -18.50 4.15
CA SER A 55 -4.88 -17.75 4.87
C SER A 55 -5.69 -16.90 3.92
N SER A 56 -6.99 -17.04 3.99
CA SER A 56 -7.91 -16.21 3.22
C SER A 56 -9.03 -15.69 4.12
N LEU A 57 -9.45 -14.46 3.84
CA LEU A 57 -10.62 -13.86 4.46
C LEU A 57 -11.77 -13.98 3.48
N GLN A 58 -12.71 -14.90 3.74
CA GLN A 58 -13.87 -15.18 2.86
C GLN A 58 -13.46 -15.44 1.39
N GLY A 59 -12.37 -16.20 1.18
CA GLY A 59 -11.85 -16.53 -0.14
C GLY A 59 -10.91 -15.49 -0.76
N VAL A 60 -10.56 -14.44 -0.04
CA VAL A 60 -9.63 -13.41 -0.52
C VAL A 60 -8.27 -13.59 0.15
N PRO A 61 -7.16 -13.60 -0.62
CA PRO A 61 -5.82 -13.66 -0.05
C PRO A 61 -5.57 -12.52 0.96
N ALA A 62 -4.80 -12.80 2.01
CA ALA A 62 -4.50 -11.82 3.06
C ALA A 62 -3.84 -10.54 2.50
N SER A 63 -2.98 -10.66 1.50
CA SER A 63 -2.36 -9.52 0.83
C SER A 63 -3.39 -8.59 0.18
N LYS A 64 -4.38 -9.16 -0.54
CA LYS A 64 -5.47 -8.37 -1.12
C LYS A 64 -6.32 -7.70 -0.07
N ALA A 65 -6.68 -8.42 0.99
CA ALA A 65 -7.46 -7.86 2.10
C ALA A 65 -6.73 -6.65 2.72
N LEU A 66 -5.41 -6.75 2.92
CA LEU A 66 -4.60 -5.62 3.39
C LEU A 66 -4.63 -4.45 2.41
N PHE A 67 -4.42 -4.69 1.12
CA PHE A 67 -4.39 -3.62 0.11
C PHE A 67 -5.74 -2.92 -0.03
N LEU A 68 -6.83 -3.67 0.08
CA LEU A 68 -8.17 -3.10 0.13
C LEU A 68 -8.36 -2.23 1.37
N ALA A 69 -7.94 -2.72 2.54
CA ALA A 69 -8.02 -1.96 3.79
C ALA A 69 -7.20 -0.66 3.73
N MET A 70 -6.01 -0.69 3.12
CA MET A 70 -5.17 0.49 2.91
C MET A 70 -5.87 1.54 2.04
N ASN A 71 -6.48 1.12 0.94
CA ASN A 71 -7.26 2.01 0.08
C ASN A 71 -8.47 2.61 0.82
N ILE A 72 -9.21 1.78 1.54
CA ILE A 72 -10.37 2.22 2.33
C ILE A 72 -9.96 3.26 3.37
N TYR A 73 -8.85 3.03 4.06
CA TYR A 73 -8.30 3.98 5.03
C TYR A 73 -8.02 5.35 4.37
N CYS A 74 -7.37 5.35 3.22
CA CYS A 74 -7.09 6.58 2.47
C CYS A 74 -8.37 7.30 2.04
N ILE A 75 -9.34 6.57 1.50
CA ILE A 75 -10.63 7.15 1.08
C ILE A 75 -11.35 7.80 2.26
N LYS A 76 -11.43 7.11 3.39
CA LYS A 76 -12.08 7.62 4.60
C LYS A 76 -11.39 8.84 5.19
N ASN A 77 -10.08 8.92 5.09
CA ASN A 77 -9.30 10.06 5.59
C ASN A 77 -9.07 11.14 4.53
N LYS A 78 -9.68 10.99 3.35
CA LYS A 78 -9.56 11.92 2.22
C LYS A 78 -8.12 12.12 1.74
N TYR A 79 -7.28 11.10 1.86
CA TYR A 79 -5.97 11.06 1.25
C TYR A 79 -6.09 10.63 -0.21
N HIS A 80 -5.39 11.33 -1.12
CA HIS A 80 -5.38 10.93 -2.53
C HIS A 80 -4.50 9.70 -2.79
N GLY A 81 -3.61 9.39 -1.87
CA GLY A 81 -2.75 8.22 -1.94
C GLY A 81 -1.70 8.19 -0.84
N MET A 82 -0.79 7.25 -1.00
CA MET A 82 0.25 6.92 -0.04
C MET A 82 1.62 6.95 -0.71
N TYR A 83 2.64 7.30 0.06
CA TYR A 83 4.04 7.22 -0.36
C TYR A 83 4.76 6.19 0.49
N ALA A 84 5.67 5.45 -0.11
CA ALA A 84 6.44 4.44 0.60
C ALA A 84 7.81 4.25 -0.04
N VAL A 85 8.75 3.75 0.77
CA VAL A 85 9.99 3.16 0.28
C VAL A 85 9.86 1.65 0.48
N VAL A 86 9.95 0.91 -0.60
CA VAL A 86 9.70 -0.53 -0.59
C VAL A 86 10.84 -1.30 -1.27
N SER A 87 10.97 -2.57 -0.89
CA SER A 87 11.88 -3.49 -1.55
C SER A 87 11.35 -3.86 -2.94
N ARG A 88 12.25 -4.38 -3.77
CA ARG A 88 11.89 -4.92 -5.09
C ARG A 88 10.82 -6.02 -4.98
N GLY A 89 10.93 -6.89 -3.96
CA GLY A 89 9.95 -7.94 -3.73
C GLY A 89 8.57 -7.41 -3.37
N MET A 90 8.49 -6.40 -2.52
CA MET A 90 7.21 -5.80 -2.16
C MET A 90 6.57 -5.08 -3.36
N TYR A 91 7.36 -4.40 -4.16
CA TYR A 91 6.87 -3.77 -5.41
C TYR A 91 6.25 -4.82 -6.34
N ALA A 92 6.90 -5.98 -6.48
CA ALA A 92 6.37 -7.08 -7.30
C ALA A 92 5.01 -7.59 -6.76
N ILE A 93 4.83 -7.64 -5.45
CA ILE A 93 3.56 -8.04 -4.83
C ILE A 93 2.43 -7.07 -5.18
N PHE A 94 2.69 -5.76 -5.16
CA PHE A 94 1.69 -4.77 -5.58
C PHE A 94 1.28 -4.96 -7.04
N ARG A 95 2.25 -5.15 -7.92
CA ARG A 95 1.98 -5.40 -9.34
C ARG A 95 1.16 -6.67 -9.55
N HIS A 96 1.48 -7.73 -8.83
CA HIS A 96 0.76 -9.00 -8.88
C HIS A 96 -0.70 -8.86 -8.42
N ALA A 97 -0.95 -7.98 -7.46
CA ALA A 97 -2.30 -7.65 -6.99
C ALA A 97 -3.04 -6.67 -7.91
N ASN A 98 -2.46 -6.31 -9.06
CA ASN A 98 -3.01 -5.33 -9.99
C ASN A 98 -3.17 -3.92 -9.41
N TRP A 99 -2.33 -3.57 -8.45
CA TRP A 99 -2.25 -2.20 -7.93
C TRP A 99 -1.20 -1.43 -8.72
N LYS A 100 -1.63 -0.49 -9.54
CA LYS A 100 -0.75 0.34 -10.36
C LYS A 100 -0.10 1.42 -9.51
N VAL A 101 1.05 1.08 -8.94
CA VAL A 101 1.86 2.02 -8.17
C VAL A 101 2.89 2.68 -9.09
N GLU A 102 3.20 3.94 -8.82
CA GLU A 102 4.15 4.72 -9.59
C GLU A 102 5.52 4.71 -8.93
N VAL A 103 6.55 4.30 -9.65
CA VAL A 103 7.95 4.41 -9.18
C VAL A 103 8.43 5.82 -9.47
N ILE A 104 8.70 6.58 -8.41
CA ILE A 104 9.21 7.95 -8.50
C ILE A 104 10.73 7.93 -8.65
N GLN A 105 11.39 7.12 -7.82
CA GLN A 105 12.84 7.02 -7.85
C GLN A 105 13.30 5.63 -7.38
N ARG A 106 14.40 5.17 -7.96
CA ARG A 106 15.10 3.96 -7.55
C ARG A 106 16.33 4.34 -6.73
N GLY A 107 16.58 3.60 -5.67
CA GLY A 107 17.76 3.79 -4.82
C GLY A 107 18.38 2.46 -4.39
N LEU A 108 19.36 2.56 -3.53
CA LEU A 108 20.04 1.41 -2.92
C LEU A 108 20.01 1.56 -1.40
N SER A 109 19.66 0.46 -0.70
CA SER A 109 19.73 0.41 0.76
C SER A 109 21.18 0.37 1.25
N GLU A 110 21.38 0.45 2.57
CA GLU A 110 22.70 0.29 3.20
C GLU A 110 23.37 -1.01 2.80
N LYS A 111 22.60 -2.06 2.55
CA LYS A 111 23.09 -3.37 2.14
C LYS A 111 23.30 -3.50 0.62
N GLY A 112 23.09 -2.42 -0.13
CA GLY A 112 23.19 -2.43 -1.59
C GLY A 112 22.01 -3.09 -2.31
N GLU A 113 20.91 -3.33 -1.62
CA GLU A 113 19.68 -3.87 -2.21
C GLU A 113 18.87 -2.78 -2.89
N VAL A 114 18.26 -3.11 -4.04
CA VAL A 114 17.40 -2.17 -4.77
C VAL A 114 16.15 -1.85 -3.95
N ILE A 115 15.90 -0.57 -3.79
CA ILE A 115 14.68 -0.05 -3.17
C ILE A 115 14.01 0.96 -4.11
N TYR A 116 12.70 1.14 -3.95
CA TYR A 116 11.91 2.08 -4.74
C TYR A 116 11.17 3.05 -3.84
N TYR A 117 11.26 4.32 -4.17
CA TYR A 117 10.35 5.34 -3.67
C TYR A 117 9.15 5.38 -4.60
N ILE A 118 7.97 5.09 -4.06
CA ILE A 118 6.76 4.90 -4.84
C ILE A 118 5.62 5.79 -4.36
N PHE A 119 4.74 6.14 -5.28
CA PHE A 119 3.41 6.67 -5.01
C PHE A 119 2.37 5.58 -5.26
N MET A 120 1.47 5.41 -4.30
CA MET A 120 0.41 4.42 -4.30
C MET A 120 -0.93 5.14 -4.34
N PRO A 121 -1.56 5.28 -5.50
CA PRO A 121 -2.84 5.97 -5.59
C PRO A 121 -3.92 5.17 -4.86
N ALA A 122 -4.86 5.87 -4.25
CA ALA A 122 -5.98 5.26 -3.52
C ALA A 122 -7.29 5.85 -4.02
N SER A 123 -8.16 4.99 -4.51
CA SER A 123 -9.49 5.37 -5.00
C SER A 123 -10.37 4.14 -5.16
N ILE A 124 -11.66 4.37 -5.41
CA ILE A 124 -12.59 3.27 -5.74
C ILE A 124 -12.16 2.56 -7.01
N ASN A 125 -11.66 3.28 -8.02
CA ASN A 125 -11.15 2.68 -9.26
C ASN A 125 -9.96 1.75 -9.01
N ILE A 126 -9.06 2.12 -8.09
CA ILE A 126 -7.95 1.26 -7.68
C ILE A 126 -8.47 -0.01 -6.99
N ILE A 127 -9.46 0.11 -6.13
CA ILE A 127 -10.09 -1.05 -5.48
C ILE A 127 -10.70 -1.98 -6.55
N GLU A 128 -11.41 -1.44 -7.53
CA GLU A 128 -11.98 -2.21 -8.64
C GLU A 128 -10.90 -2.96 -9.42
N ASP A 129 -9.76 -2.34 -9.69
CA ASP A 129 -8.63 -2.98 -10.37
C ASP A 129 -8.06 -4.13 -9.54
N ILE A 130 -7.90 -3.95 -8.23
CA ILE A 130 -7.37 -4.97 -7.33
C ILE A 130 -8.31 -6.19 -7.27
N ILE A 131 -9.62 -5.97 -7.20
CA ILE A 131 -10.60 -7.05 -7.09
C ILE A 131 -11.05 -7.61 -8.43
N SER A 132 -10.56 -7.10 -9.54
CA SER A 132 -11.03 -7.46 -10.89
C SER A 132 -10.97 -8.94 -11.20
N LYS A 133 -10.00 -9.65 -10.62
CA LYS A 133 -9.84 -11.11 -10.74
C LYS A 133 -10.72 -11.92 -9.78
N ASP A 134 -11.33 -11.26 -8.80
CA ASP A 134 -12.12 -11.88 -7.72
C ASP A 134 -13.59 -11.44 -7.76
N LYS A 135 -14.09 -11.10 -8.94
CA LYS A 135 -15.46 -10.57 -9.16
C LYS A 135 -16.58 -11.50 -8.70
N SER A 136 -16.28 -12.77 -8.46
CA SER A 136 -17.24 -13.76 -7.95
C SER A 136 -17.55 -13.57 -6.46
N SER A 137 -16.72 -12.84 -5.72
CA SER A 137 -16.93 -12.64 -4.29
C SER A 137 -18.05 -11.63 -4.03
N HIS A 138 -19.14 -12.12 -3.43
CA HIS A 138 -20.33 -11.30 -3.14
C HIS A 138 -20.00 -10.15 -2.18
N TRP A 139 -19.27 -10.44 -1.11
CA TRP A 139 -18.95 -9.43 -0.11
C TRP A 139 -18.05 -8.30 -0.64
N LEU A 140 -17.15 -8.60 -1.58
CA LEU A 140 -16.34 -7.57 -2.24
C LEU A 140 -17.21 -6.59 -3.02
N ARG A 141 -18.22 -7.10 -3.70
CA ARG A 141 -19.18 -6.25 -4.44
C ARG A 141 -20.02 -5.40 -3.50
N GLU A 142 -20.52 -5.99 -2.43
CA GLU A 142 -21.27 -5.24 -1.41
C GLU A 142 -20.42 -4.14 -0.75
N MET A 143 -19.18 -4.47 -0.41
CA MET A 143 -18.23 -3.49 0.13
C MET A 143 -18.01 -2.34 -0.85
N LEU A 144 -17.81 -2.64 -2.14
CA LEU A 144 -17.58 -1.63 -3.17
C LEU A 144 -18.79 -0.72 -3.35
N GLU A 145 -19.99 -1.27 -3.36
CA GLU A 145 -21.22 -0.48 -3.40
C GLU A 145 -21.35 0.44 -2.20
N HIS A 146 -21.05 -0.08 -1.01
CA HIS A 146 -21.07 0.75 0.21
C HIS A 146 -20.07 1.91 0.14
N LEU A 147 -18.87 1.68 -0.38
CA LEU A 147 -17.83 2.71 -0.54
C LEU A 147 -18.23 3.80 -1.53
N ARG A 148 -18.98 3.46 -2.59
CA ARG A 148 -19.46 4.43 -3.57
C ARG A 148 -20.44 5.44 -3.00
N HIS A 149 -21.08 5.11 -1.89
CA HIS A 149 -22.07 5.97 -1.23
C HIS A 149 -21.49 6.75 -0.05
N LEU A 150 -20.19 6.62 0.21
CA LEU A 150 -19.48 7.43 1.18
C LEU A 150 -19.05 8.77 0.58
#